data_ffdb4f63f05d688287162e18e1a6ca7f
#
_entry.id   ffdb4f63f05d688287162e18e1a6ca7f
#
_cell.length_a   1.000
_cell.length_b   1.000
_cell.length_c   1.000
_cell.angle_alpha   90.00
_cell.angle_beta   90.00
_cell.angle_gamma   90.00
#
_symmetry.space_group_name_H-M   'P 1'
#
loop_
_entity.id
_entity.type
_entity.pdbx_description
1 polymer ?
#
loop_
_entity_poly.entity_id
_entity_poly.type
_entity_poly.pdbx_seq_one_letter_code
_entity_poly.pdbx_strand_id
1 'polypeptide(L)'
;PEDGRLLGCHGTPQGRLPRLMTITAVSLGIFGAACFLPVELTIKRAGAVHLAEPDEVRTQVPGFIEEVFVKEGDVVEPGEKVARLGNREAEQMLAATEGRFKMAEAEVQRAVGLDKPADLKSAEAVRSAFEAKLQDARRDVENLTLRAKTGGVVLTRDLQTKVGVLLKGNDVLCEIGRLDPMRIKVALSGGHPSIPTV
;
A
#
# COMPACT_ATOMS: atom_id res chain seq x y z
N PRO A 1 -56.50 1.58 102.12
CA PRO A 1 -57.02 2.55 101.15
C PRO A 1 -56.02 2.83 100.08
N GLU A 2 -56.53 2.84 98.96
CA GLU A 2 -56.51 3.76 97.85
C GLU A 2 -55.39 3.57 96.89
N ASP A 3 -55.79 3.22 95.84
CA ASP A 3 -56.17 3.75 94.52
C ASP A 3 -54.94 3.99 93.68
N GLY A 4 -54.90 3.44 92.69
CA GLY A 4 -55.68 3.53 91.52
C GLY A 4 -54.82 3.99 90.31
N ARG A 5 -55.19 3.52 89.32
CA ARG A 5 -55.06 4.00 87.92
C ARG A 5 -53.87 3.57 87.08
N LEU A 6 -54.19 2.60 86.41
CA LEU A 6 -53.74 2.26 85.09
C LEU A 6 -54.04 3.40 84.08
N LEU A 7 -53.13 3.82 83.33
CA LEU A 7 -53.42 4.44 82.07
C LEU A 7 -52.43 3.88 81.01
N GLY A 8 -52.95 3.04 80.20
CA GLY A 8 -52.36 2.53 79.02
C GLY A 8 -52.16 3.68 77.98
N CYS A 9 -51.05 3.74 77.40
CA CYS A 9 -50.87 4.47 76.13
C CYS A 9 -50.50 3.46 75.06
N HIS A 10 -51.51 3.04 74.34
CA HIS A 10 -51.35 2.45 73.03
C HIS A 10 -50.83 3.52 72.08
N GLY A 11 -49.51 3.61 71.88
CA GLY A 11 -48.92 4.35 70.76
C GLY A 11 -48.95 3.46 69.54
N THR A 12 -49.91 3.68 68.69
CA THR A 12 -49.95 3.07 67.35
C THR A 12 -48.76 3.55 66.53
N PRO A 13 -47.98 2.68 65.85
CA PRO A 13 -46.97 3.07 64.98
C PRO A 13 -47.55 3.40 63.58
N GLN A 14 -48.32 4.50 63.49
CA GLN A 14 -48.88 5.03 62.27
C GLN A 14 -48.01 6.14 61.77
N GLY A 15 -46.93 5.86 61.00
CA GLY A 15 -46.20 6.90 60.40
C GLY A 15 -44.96 6.52 59.58
N ARG A 16 -44.55 5.27 59.61
CA ARG A 16 -43.36 4.85 58.88
C ARG A 16 -43.61 4.15 57.55
N LEU A 17 -44.74 3.50 57.41
CA LEU A 17 -45.13 2.79 56.16
C LEU A 17 -45.32 3.70 54.96
N PRO A 18 -45.98 4.90 55.02
CA PRO A 18 -46.10 5.74 53.85
C PRO A 18 -44.80 6.36 53.45
N ARG A 19 -43.86 6.65 54.38
CA ARG A 19 -42.51 7.18 54.03
C ARG A 19 -41.63 6.16 53.35
N LEU A 20 -41.70 4.89 53.73
CA LEU A 20 -40.98 3.83 53.04
C LEU A 20 -41.49 3.59 51.62
N MET A 21 -42.83 3.58 51.46
CA MET A 21 -43.44 3.45 50.11
C MET A 21 -43.10 4.63 49.20
N THR A 22 -43.04 5.86 49.69
CA THR A 22 -42.65 7.02 48.88
C THR A 22 -41.17 6.98 48.49
N ILE A 23 -40.29 6.53 49.40
CA ILE A 23 -38.85 6.39 49.10
C ILE A 23 -38.61 5.29 48.05
N THR A 24 -39.31 4.14 48.14
CA THR A 24 -39.19 3.09 47.13
C THR A 24 -39.78 3.48 45.78
N ALA A 25 -40.90 4.20 45.77
CA ALA A 25 -41.50 4.70 44.53
C ALA A 25 -40.58 5.76 43.82
N VAL A 26 -39.98 6.67 44.59
CA VAL A 26 -39.01 7.65 44.06
C VAL A 26 -37.73 6.97 43.56
N SER A 27 -37.20 5.99 44.30
CA SER A 27 -36.01 5.21 43.88
C SER A 27 -36.27 4.44 42.59
N LEU A 28 -37.45 3.82 42.46
CA LEU A 28 -37.84 3.07 41.25
C LEU A 28 -38.05 4.01 40.05
N GLY A 29 -38.58 5.20 40.31
CA GLY A 29 -38.75 6.25 39.29
C GLY A 29 -37.40 6.79 38.76
N ILE A 30 -36.43 7.04 39.65
CA ILE A 30 -35.08 7.46 39.29
C ILE A 30 -34.35 6.38 38.50
N PHE A 31 -34.50 5.10 38.93
CA PHE A 31 -33.88 3.98 38.23
C PHE A 31 -34.49 3.77 36.83
N GLY A 32 -35.82 3.91 36.72
CA GLY A 32 -36.52 3.86 35.45
C GLY A 32 -36.13 5.00 34.52
N ALA A 33 -36.00 6.22 35.03
CA ALA A 33 -35.52 7.38 34.25
C ALA A 33 -34.08 7.23 33.81
N ALA A 34 -33.19 6.68 34.64
CA ALA A 34 -31.81 6.40 34.29
C ALA A 34 -31.67 5.33 33.18
N CYS A 35 -32.58 4.38 33.13
CA CYS A 35 -32.60 3.32 32.11
C CYS A 35 -33.10 3.83 30.74
N PHE A 36 -33.83 4.96 30.73
CA PHE A 36 -34.38 5.55 29.50
C PHE A 36 -33.52 6.65 28.88
N LEU A 37 -32.46 7.06 29.57
CA LEU A 37 -31.48 8.03 29.02
C LEU A 37 -30.56 7.30 28.05
N PRO A 38 -30.63 7.58 26.74
CA PRO A 38 -29.65 7.05 25.80
C PRO A 38 -28.31 7.70 26.09
N VAL A 39 -27.40 6.96 26.70
CA VAL A 39 -26.02 7.39 26.92
C VAL A 39 -25.26 7.17 25.61
N GLU A 40 -24.98 8.21 24.89
CA GLU A 40 -24.10 8.15 23.71
C GLU A 40 -22.68 7.84 24.18
N LEU A 41 -22.29 6.59 24.10
CA LEU A 41 -20.94 6.14 24.39
C LEU A 41 -20.03 6.50 23.20
N THR A 42 -19.49 7.71 23.20
CA THR A 42 -18.46 8.09 22.23
C THR A 42 -17.14 7.42 22.57
N ILE A 43 -16.84 6.30 21.93
CA ILE A 43 -15.56 5.60 22.06
C ILE A 43 -14.54 6.29 21.15
N LYS A 44 -13.70 7.15 21.73
CA LYS A 44 -12.53 7.69 21.04
C LYS A 44 -11.44 6.61 20.99
N ARG A 45 -11.20 6.05 19.83
CA ARG A 45 -10.08 5.12 19.60
C ARG A 45 -9.06 5.76 18.68
N ALA A 46 -7.79 5.61 18.99
CA ALA A 46 -6.72 5.94 18.08
C ALA A 46 -6.71 4.88 16.96
N GLY A 47 -7.17 5.26 15.78
CA GLY A 47 -7.03 4.46 14.58
C GLY A 47 -5.70 4.82 13.90
N ALA A 48 -4.83 3.86 13.66
CA ALA A 48 -3.72 4.05 12.77
C ALA A 48 -4.24 3.90 11.33
N VAL A 49 -4.13 4.97 10.55
CA VAL A 49 -4.38 4.90 9.10
C VAL A 49 -3.17 4.24 8.49
N HIS A 50 -3.31 2.99 8.07
CA HIS A 50 -2.33 2.35 7.21
C HIS A 50 -2.71 2.69 5.78
N LEU A 51 -1.83 3.43 5.08
CA LEU A 51 -1.89 3.49 3.63
C LEU A 51 -1.76 2.05 3.11
N ALA A 52 -2.45 1.74 2.03
CA ALA A 52 -2.19 0.51 1.28
C ALA A 52 -0.69 0.43 1.01
N GLU A 53 -0.12 -0.78 1.04
CA GLU A 53 1.32 -0.97 0.85
C GLU A 53 1.82 -0.09 -0.30
N PRO A 54 2.83 0.75 -0.04
CA PRO A 54 3.36 1.63 -1.08
C PRO A 54 3.93 0.78 -2.20
N ASP A 55 3.72 1.20 -3.43
CA ASP A 55 4.36 0.55 -4.58
C ASP A 55 5.80 1.06 -4.70
N GLU A 56 6.74 0.13 -4.70
CA GLU A 56 8.15 0.44 -4.77
C GLU A 56 8.62 0.49 -6.22
N VAL A 57 9.20 1.60 -6.62
CA VAL A 57 9.90 1.73 -7.91
C VAL A 57 11.29 1.18 -7.74
N ARG A 58 11.53 -0.04 -8.29
CA ARG A 58 12.80 -0.75 -8.21
C ARG A 58 13.53 -0.71 -9.54
N THR A 59 14.85 -0.66 -9.45
CA THR A 59 15.72 -0.80 -10.61
C THR A 59 15.75 -2.26 -11.09
N GLN A 60 15.73 -2.48 -12.40
CA GLN A 60 15.91 -3.80 -12.99
C GLN A 60 17.36 -4.01 -13.44
N VAL A 61 17.99 -2.95 -13.92
CA VAL A 61 19.37 -2.94 -14.43
C VAL A 61 20.19 -1.98 -13.57
N PRO A 62 21.43 -2.32 -13.18
CA PRO A 62 22.28 -1.40 -12.44
C PRO A 62 22.62 -0.17 -13.27
N GLY A 63 22.74 0.99 -12.59
CA GLY A 63 23.08 2.24 -13.28
C GLY A 63 23.22 3.41 -12.31
N PHE A 64 23.85 4.48 -12.77
CA PHE A 64 23.95 5.73 -12.04
C PHE A 64 22.71 6.57 -12.30
N ILE A 65 22.16 7.21 -11.27
CA ILE A 65 21.05 8.14 -11.45
C ILE A 65 21.57 9.38 -12.20
N GLU A 66 21.15 9.56 -13.45
CA GLU A 66 21.48 10.75 -14.24
C GLU A 66 20.51 11.89 -13.97
N GLU A 67 19.22 11.57 -13.90
CA GLU A 67 18.17 12.57 -13.77
C GLU A 67 16.98 12.00 -13.00
N VAL A 68 16.37 12.83 -12.17
CA VAL A 68 15.13 12.52 -11.43
C VAL A 68 14.07 13.54 -11.85
N PHE A 69 12.95 13.07 -12.36
CA PHE A 69 11.88 13.90 -12.92
C PHE A 69 10.81 14.29 -11.89
N VAL A 70 10.73 13.57 -10.76
CA VAL A 70 9.70 13.74 -9.74
C VAL A 70 10.28 14.21 -8.41
N LYS A 71 9.44 14.84 -7.59
CA LYS A 71 9.77 15.32 -6.24
C LYS A 71 8.87 14.66 -5.21
N GLU A 72 9.25 14.76 -3.93
CA GLU A 72 8.38 14.38 -2.82
C GLU A 72 7.04 15.14 -2.91
N GLY A 73 5.94 14.42 -2.78
CA GLY A 73 4.58 14.96 -2.84
C GLY A 73 4.00 15.10 -4.23
N ASP A 74 4.77 14.87 -5.31
CA ASP A 74 4.23 14.89 -6.67
C ASP A 74 3.26 13.73 -6.88
N VAL A 75 2.19 14.00 -7.62
CA VAL A 75 1.24 12.99 -8.07
C VAL A 75 1.71 12.46 -9.41
N VAL A 76 1.89 11.15 -9.50
CA VAL A 76 2.35 10.47 -10.72
C VAL A 76 1.27 9.55 -11.27
N GLU A 77 1.23 9.44 -12.60
CA GLU A 77 0.35 8.50 -13.31
C GLU A 77 1.07 7.18 -13.62
N PRO A 78 0.31 6.08 -13.84
CA PRO A 78 0.91 4.82 -14.28
C PRO A 78 1.67 4.99 -15.59
N GLY A 79 2.93 4.54 -15.64
CA GLY A 79 3.81 4.68 -16.80
C GLY A 79 4.62 5.98 -16.87
N GLU A 80 4.36 6.93 -15.97
CA GLU A 80 5.11 8.19 -15.91
C GLU A 80 6.58 7.97 -15.56
N LYS A 81 7.46 8.76 -16.16
CA LYS A 81 8.90 8.67 -15.93
C LYS A 81 9.24 9.24 -14.56
N VAL A 82 9.89 8.43 -13.72
CA VAL A 82 10.32 8.81 -12.38
C VAL A 82 11.77 9.24 -12.36
N ALA A 83 12.64 8.46 -12.99
CA ALA A 83 14.06 8.75 -13.09
C ALA A 83 14.67 8.09 -14.33
N ARG A 84 15.85 8.57 -14.72
CA ARG A 84 16.70 8.01 -15.76
C ARG A 84 18.03 7.56 -15.15
N LEU A 85 18.42 6.34 -15.46
CA LEU A 85 19.72 5.79 -15.12
C LEU A 85 20.64 5.81 -16.33
N GLY A 86 21.91 6.05 -16.11
CA GLY A 86 22.98 5.89 -17.11
C GLY A 86 23.72 4.58 -16.87
N ASN A 87 23.86 3.77 -17.91
CA ASN A 87 24.70 2.58 -17.91
C ASN A 87 25.35 2.42 -19.29
N ARG A 88 26.59 2.89 -19.40
CA ARG A 88 27.36 2.81 -20.66
C ARG A 88 27.58 1.39 -21.12
N GLU A 89 27.69 0.42 -20.22
CA GLU A 89 27.89 -0.98 -20.56
C GLU A 89 26.66 -1.55 -21.28
N ALA A 90 25.47 -1.28 -20.76
CA ALA A 90 24.20 -1.69 -21.39
C ALA A 90 24.03 -1.04 -22.78
N GLU A 91 24.34 0.25 -22.92
CA GLU A 91 24.27 0.96 -24.19
C GLU A 91 25.30 0.41 -25.23
N GLN A 92 26.53 0.14 -24.80
CA GLN A 92 27.54 -0.48 -25.65
C GLN A 92 27.16 -1.92 -26.05
N MET A 93 26.58 -2.69 -25.13
CA MET A 93 26.10 -4.04 -25.41
C MET A 93 24.98 -4.02 -26.45
N LEU A 94 24.04 -3.07 -26.34
CA LEU A 94 23.00 -2.86 -27.34
C LEU A 94 23.62 -2.57 -28.72
N ALA A 95 24.50 -1.57 -28.82
CA ALA A 95 25.15 -1.18 -30.08
C ALA A 95 25.94 -2.34 -30.70
N ALA A 96 26.69 -3.10 -29.90
CA ALA A 96 27.45 -4.27 -30.36
C ALA A 96 26.52 -5.37 -30.87
N THR A 97 25.41 -5.61 -30.15
CA THR A 97 24.45 -6.66 -30.53
C THR A 97 23.68 -6.27 -31.78
N GLU A 98 23.34 -5.00 -31.96
CA GLU A 98 22.75 -4.47 -33.20
C GLU A 98 23.68 -4.68 -34.40
N GLY A 99 24.96 -4.41 -34.21
CA GLY A 99 25.96 -4.68 -35.25
C GLY A 99 26.01 -6.15 -35.65
N ARG A 100 26.04 -7.05 -34.67
CA ARG A 100 26.04 -8.51 -34.90
C ARG A 100 24.76 -9.00 -35.58
N PHE A 101 23.62 -8.48 -35.19
CA PHE A 101 22.33 -8.80 -35.81
C PHE A 101 22.33 -8.39 -37.32
N LYS A 102 22.79 -7.17 -37.64
CA LYS A 102 22.93 -6.71 -39.04
C LYS A 102 23.85 -7.60 -39.85
N MET A 103 24.96 -8.06 -39.27
CA MET A 103 25.88 -9.00 -39.92
C MET A 103 25.22 -10.35 -40.18
N ALA A 104 24.47 -10.89 -39.22
CA ALA A 104 23.75 -12.13 -39.38
C ALA A 104 22.62 -12.00 -40.43
N GLU A 105 21.93 -10.86 -40.50
CA GLU A 105 20.93 -10.58 -41.51
C GLU A 105 21.56 -10.53 -42.92
N ALA A 106 22.71 -9.88 -43.07
CA ALA A 106 23.44 -9.86 -44.34
C ALA A 106 23.91 -11.26 -44.77
N GLU A 107 24.25 -12.14 -43.85
CA GLU A 107 24.61 -13.53 -44.13
C GLU A 107 23.41 -14.34 -44.64
N VAL A 108 22.22 -14.15 -44.06
CA VAL A 108 20.97 -14.74 -44.57
C VAL A 108 20.74 -14.31 -46.02
N GLN A 109 20.84 -13.01 -46.32
CA GLN A 109 20.67 -12.49 -47.69
C GLN A 109 21.68 -13.09 -48.65
N ARG A 110 22.92 -13.28 -48.25
CA ARG A 110 23.96 -13.93 -49.05
C ARG A 110 23.64 -15.38 -49.33
N ALA A 111 23.18 -16.13 -48.29
CA ALA A 111 22.81 -17.54 -48.42
C ALA A 111 21.63 -17.71 -49.39
N VAL A 112 20.65 -16.82 -49.35
CA VAL A 112 19.51 -16.79 -50.32
C VAL A 112 20.03 -16.59 -51.75
N GLY A 113 20.97 -15.66 -51.95
CA GLY A 113 21.56 -15.39 -53.30
C GLY A 113 22.37 -16.53 -53.89
N LEU A 114 22.87 -17.46 -53.03
CA LEU A 114 23.70 -18.60 -53.44
C LEU A 114 22.88 -19.89 -53.69
N ASP A 115 21.56 -19.87 -53.46
CA ASP A 115 20.65 -20.99 -53.58
C ASP A 115 21.10 -22.27 -52.83
N LYS A 116 21.68 -22.09 -51.60
CA LYS A 116 22.17 -23.15 -50.74
C LYS A 116 21.27 -23.36 -49.51
N PRO A 117 20.32 -24.31 -49.55
CA PRO A 117 19.32 -24.46 -48.49
C PRO A 117 19.91 -24.84 -47.13
N ALA A 118 21.03 -25.56 -47.08
CA ALA A 118 21.69 -25.91 -45.81
C ALA A 118 22.37 -24.68 -45.14
N ASP A 119 23.01 -23.83 -45.96
CA ASP A 119 23.64 -22.61 -45.46
C ASP A 119 22.59 -21.58 -45.02
N LEU A 120 21.48 -21.49 -45.77
CA LEU A 120 20.35 -20.65 -45.43
C LEU A 120 19.77 -21.01 -44.05
N LYS A 121 19.49 -22.30 -43.78
CA LYS A 121 18.93 -22.75 -42.50
C LYS A 121 19.88 -22.43 -41.32
N SER A 122 21.18 -22.56 -41.52
CA SER A 122 22.17 -22.23 -40.48
C SER A 122 22.26 -20.72 -40.25
N ALA A 123 22.24 -19.91 -41.29
CA ALA A 123 22.26 -18.45 -41.21
C ALA A 123 20.99 -17.89 -40.53
N GLU A 124 19.82 -18.46 -40.84
CA GLU A 124 18.56 -18.12 -40.17
C GLU A 124 18.58 -18.43 -38.67
N ALA A 125 19.15 -19.57 -38.26
CA ALA A 125 19.30 -19.92 -36.86
C ALA A 125 20.19 -18.94 -36.10
N VAL A 126 21.32 -18.51 -36.74
CA VAL A 126 22.21 -17.49 -36.17
C VAL A 126 21.52 -16.13 -36.06
N ARG A 127 20.79 -15.71 -37.13
CA ARG A 127 20.03 -14.47 -37.10
C ARG A 127 19.00 -14.48 -35.96
N SER A 128 18.21 -15.55 -35.81
CA SER A 128 17.22 -15.68 -34.74
C SER A 128 17.85 -15.62 -33.35
N ALA A 129 19.03 -16.23 -33.15
CA ALA A 129 19.73 -16.16 -31.89
C ALA A 129 20.20 -14.71 -31.55
N PHE A 130 20.68 -13.95 -32.57
CA PHE A 130 21.04 -12.55 -32.34
C PHE A 130 19.81 -11.64 -32.20
N GLU A 131 18.69 -11.94 -32.84
CA GLU A 131 17.43 -11.22 -32.67
C GLU A 131 16.96 -11.31 -31.21
N ALA A 132 16.98 -12.50 -30.60
CA ALA A 132 16.63 -12.70 -29.20
C ALA A 132 17.55 -11.87 -28.26
N LYS A 133 18.87 -11.93 -28.51
CA LYS A 133 19.85 -11.14 -27.74
C LYS A 133 19.65 -9.62 -27.89
N LEU A 134 19.27 -9.18 -29.10
CA LEU A 134 18.98 -7.78 -29.36
C LEU A 134 17.75 -7.30 -28.61
N GLN A 135 16.70 -8.13 -28.52
CA GLN A 135 15.51 -7.82 -27.74
C GLN A 135 15.81 -7.72 -26.26
N ASP A 136 16.70 -8.60 -25.74
CA ASP A 136 17.11 -8.55 -24.33
C ASP A 136 17.92 -7.26 -24.06
N ALA A 137 18.91 -6.94 -24.90
CA ALA A 137 19.71 -5.72 -24.75
C ALA A 137 18.87 -4.44 -24.88
N ARG A 138 17.85 -4.43 -25.74
CA ARG A 138 16.89 -3.31 -25.84
C ARG A 138 16.07 -3.16 -24.55
N ARG A 139 15.58 -4.27 -24.01
CA ARG A 139 14.85 -4.27 -22.73
C ARG A 139 15.72 -3.72 -21.59
N ASP A 140 16.99 -4.10 -21.55
CA ASP A 140 17.89 -3.60 -20.51
C ASP A 140 18.06 -2.07 -20.60
N VAL A 141 18.24 -1.53 -21.80
CA VAL A 141 18.33 -0.08 -22.02
C VAL A 141 16.99 0.63 -21.74
N GLU A 142 15.86 0.04 -22.11
CA GLU A 142 14.53 0.58 -21.76
C GLU A 142 14.32 0.63 -20.25
N ASN A 143 14.79 -0.39 -19.53
CA ASN A 143 14.70 -0.50 -18.06
C ASN A 143 15.61 0.51 -17.33
N LEU A 144 16.52 1.21 -18.02
CA LEU A 144 17.24 2.34 -17.45
C LEU A 144 16.31 3.55 -17.22
N THR A 145 15.17 3.61 -17.89
CA THR A 145 14.15 4.61 -17.60
C THR A 145 13.15 4.04 -16.61
N LEU A 146 13.26 4.45 -15.35
CA LEU A 146 12.36 4.02 -14.29
C LEU A 146 11.01 4.71 -14.44
N ARG A 147 9.94 3.92 -14.42
CA ARG A 147 8.56 4.40 -14.55
C ARG A 147 7.73 3.97 -13.35
N ALA A 148 6.75 4.79 -13.00
CA ALA A 148 5.74 4.45 -12.01
C ALA A 148 4.89 3.28 -12.52
N LYS A 149 4.76 2.19 -11.74
CA LYS A 149 3.88 1.07 -12.07
C LYS A 149 2.42 1.41 -11.80
N THR A 150 2.19 2.18 -10.75
CA THR A 150 0.86 2.59 -10.29
C THR A 150 0.81 4.10 -10.13
N GLY A 151 -0.39 4.67 -10.25
CA GLY A 151 -0.63 6.07 -9.92
C GLY A 151 -0.67 6.29 -8.41
N GLY A 152 -0.15 7.44 -7.98
CA GLY A 152 -0.13 7.79 -6.57
C GLY A 152 0.73 9.00 -6.26
N VAL A 153 1.05 9.19 -5.00
CA VAL A 153 1.91 10.29 -4.51
C VAL A 153 3.28 9.74 -4.16
N VAL A 154 4.32 10.42 -4.60
CA VAL A 154 5.73 10.09 -4.25
C VAL A 154 5.96 10.39 -2.78
N LEU A 155 6.33 9.36 -2.00
CA LEU A 155 6.55 9.44 -0.56
C LEU A 155 8.01 9.67 -0.17
N THR A 156 8.93 9.34 -1.05
CA THR A 156 10.37 9.38 -0.76
C THR A 156 10.91 10.80 -0.82
N ARG A 157 11.60 11.19 0.25
CA ARG A 157 12.26 12.49 0.40
C ARG A 157 13.57 12.55 -0.36
N ASP A 158 13.96 13.77 -0.71
CA ASP A 158 15.31 14.11 -1.21
C ASP A 158 15.78 13.25 -2.40
N LEU A 159 14.87 12.84 -3.28
CA LEU A 159 15.20 12.05 -4.48
C LEU A 159 16.26 12.74 -5.36
N GLN A 160 16.19 14.05 -5.44
CA GLN A 160 17.13 14.84 -6.27
C GLN A 160 18.57 14.84 -5.74
N THR A 161 18.77 14.62 -4.46
CA THR A 161 20.11 14.49 -3.86
C THR A 161 20.78 13.16 -4.21
N LYS A 162 20.00 12.18 -4.69
CA LYS A 162 20.50 10.87 -5.12
C LYS A 162 21.09 10.86 -6.54
N VAL A 163 21.03 11.97 -7.28
CA VAL A 163 21.67 12.08 -8.60
C VAL A 163 23.17 11.77 -8.48
N GLY A 164 23.68 10.93 -9.37
CA GLY A 164 25.06 10.44 -9.36
C GLY A 164 25.30 9.19 -8.48
N VAL A 165 24.33 8.73 -7.72
CA VAL A 165 24.43 7.50 -6.93
C VAL A 165 24.28 6.27 -7.84
N LEU A 166 25.10 5.26 -7.62
CA LEU A 166 24.99 3.96 -8.28
C LEU A 166 23.90 3.14 -7.61
N LEU A 167 22.88 2.75 -8.34
CA LEU A 167 21.89 1.77 -7.94
C LEU A 167 22.22 0.40 -8.53
N LYS A 168 22.08 -0.63 -7.72
CA LYS A 168 22.22 -2.02 -8.17
C LYS A 168 20.87 -2.55 -8.66
N GLY A 169 20.91 -3.67 -9.36
CA GLY A 169 19.67 -4.35 -9.74
C GLY A 169 18.81 -4.69 -8.51
N ASN A 170 17.54 -4.41 -8.58
CA ASN A 170 16.52 -4.57 -7.51
C ASN A 170 16.60 -3.56 -6.34
N ASP A 171 17.44 -2.53 -6.40
CA ASP A 171 17.43 -1.45 -5.41
C ASP A 171 16.15 -0.60 -5.55
N VAL A 172 15.62 -0.13 -4.41
CA VAL A 172 14.46 0.75 -4.36
C VAL A 172 14.92 2.19 -4.54
N LEU A 173 14.40 2.86 -5.57
CA LEU A 173 14.62 4.28 -5.76
C LEU A 173 13.65 5.12 -4.93
N CYS A 174 12.36 4.85 -5.08
CA CYS A 174 11.30 5.59 -4.39
C CYS A 174 10.07 4.70 -4.14
N GLU A 175 9.22 5.19 -3.24
CA GLU A 175 7.95 4.61 -2.87
C GLU A 175 6.81 5.52 -3.33
N ILE A 176 5.78 4.93 -3.93
CA ILE A 176 4.58 5.63 -4.39
C ILE A 176 3.40 5.15 -3.55
N GLY A 177 2.82 6.08 -2.79
CA GLY A 177 1.62 5.84 -1.99
C GLY A 177 0.37 5.91 -2.86
N ARG A 178 -0.43 4.85 -2.87
CA ARG A 178 -1.74 4.86 -3.54
C ARG A 178 -2.71 5.76 -2.81
N LEU A 179 -3.40 6.62 -3.52
CA LEU A 179 -4.46 7.46 -2.97
C LEU A 179 -5.78 6.69 -2.76
N ASP A 180 -5.91 5.49 -3.33
CA ASP A 180 -7.12 4.66 -3.30
C ASP A 180 -6.78 3.17 -3.17
N PRO A 181 -7.44 2.39 -2.26
CA PRO A 181 -8.36 2.78 -1.19
C PRO A 181 -7.66 2.90 0.18
N MET A 182 -7.98 3.92 0.95
CA MET A 182 -7.57 4.01 2.36
C MET A 182 -8.22 2.87 3.15
N ARG A 183 -7.45 1.90 3.59
CA ARG A 183 -7.90 0.86 4.52
C ARG A 183 -7.64 1.30 5.95
N ILE A 184 -8.71 1.62 6.67
CA ILE A 184 -8.62 1.92 8.11
C ILE A 184 -8.67 0.59 8.85
N LYS A 185 -7.53 0.13 9.37
CA LYS A 185 -7.49 -0.99 10.32
C LYS A 185 -7.84 -0.45 11.71
N VAL A 186 -9.07 -0.67 12.15
CA VAL A 186 -9.47 -0.41 13.54
C VAL A 186 -9.15 -1.66 14.35
N ALA A 187 -8.16 -1.60 15.23
CA ALA A 187 -7.88 -2.67 16.18
C ALA A 187 -9.02 -2.71 17.23
N LEU A 188 -9.96 -3.63 17.07
CA LEU A 188 -10.95 -3.95 18.08
C LEU A 188 -10.30 -4.85 19.13
N SER A 189 -9.77 -4.26 20.18
CA SER A 189 -9.33 -5.01 21.36
C SER A 189 -10.55 -5.43 22.16
N GLY A 190 -10.89 -6.70 22.09
CA GLY A 190 -11.91 -7.32 22.93
C GLY A 190 -13.09 -7.92 22.14
N GLY A 191 -13.09 -9.26 22.00
CA GLY A 191 -14.23 -10.06 21.55
C GLY A 191 -14.15 -10.50 20.09
N HIS A 192 -14.19 -11.81 19.92
CA HIS A 192 -14.26 -12.64 18.72
C HIS A 192 -14.57 -11.91 17.39
N PRO A 193 -13.79 -12.09 16.35
CA PRO A 193 -14.12 -11.54 15.04
C PRO A 193 -15.13 -12.44 14.34
N SER A 194 -16.40 -12.07 14.37
CA SER A 194 -17.32 -12.50 13.32
C SER A 194 -17.10 -11.60 12.12
N ILE A 195 -16.47 -12.15 11.08
CA ILE A 195 -16.27 -11.52 9.79
C ILE A 195 -17.63 -11.39 9.10
N PRO A 196 -18.13 -10.21 8.74
CA PRO A 196 -19.20 -10.12 7.76
C PRO A 196 -18.59 -10.28 6.36
N THR A 197 -18.93 -11.36 5.73
CA THR A 197 -18.77 -11.58 4.29
C THR A 197 -19.71 -10.66 3.54
N VAL A 198 -19.19 -9.77 2.72
CA VAL A 198 -19.81 -9.18 1.53
C VAL A 198 -18.75 -9.07 0.44
#